data_c4d158000fe00d95ae6ab1fdaa157de0
#
_entry.id   c4d158000fe00d95ae6ab1fdaa157de0
#
_cell.length_a   1.000
_cell.length_b   1.000
_cell.length_c   1.000
_cell.angle_alpha   90.00
_cell.angle_beta   90.00
_cell.angle_gamma   90.00
#
_symmetry.space_group_name_H-M   'P 1'
#
loop_
_entity.id
_entity.type
_entity.pdbx_description
1 polymer ?
#
loop_
_entity_poly.entity_id
_entity_poly.type
_entity_poly.pdbx_seq_one_letter_code
_entity_poly.pdbx_strand_id
1 'polypeptide(L)'
;GGMITAGMAISAEALVRSTSQLSKVDFEKPKKLIGTNTIDCVKSGLLHATACSIDGMAERIEAELGQPFTVIITGGLAGVIKPLCKRGMILDEDLILKGLLHIYHKNCR
;
A
#
# COMPACT_ATOMS: atom_id res chain seq x y z
N GLY A 1 5.56 15.19 -9.62
CA GLY A 1 4.79 14.21 -10.40
C GLY A 1 4.24 13.09 -9.54
N GLY A 2 3.51 12.16 -10.15
CA GLY A 2 2.91 11.07 -9.39
C GLY A 2 2.30 9.99 -10.25
N MET A 3 1.94 8.90 -9.62
CA MET A 3 1.19 7.80 -10.20
C MET A 3 0.03 7.48 -9.27
N ILE A 4 -1.12 7.17 -9.86
CA ILE A 4 -2.33 6.83 -9.11
C ILE A 4 -2.81 5.45 -9.56
N THR A 5 -3.10 4.59 -8.60
CA THR A 5 -3.64 3.26 -8.85
C THR A 5 -4.72 2.94 -7.82
N ALA A 6 -5.52 1.92 -8.10
CA ALA A 6 -6.54 1.48 -7.15
C ALA A 6 -5.91 0.96 -5.85
N GLY A 7 -6.37 1.47 -4.71
CA GLY A 7 -5.93 0.99 -3.40
C GLY A 7 -6.52 -0.37 -3.04
N MET A 8 -5.96 -0.99 -1.99
CA MET A 8 -6.42 -2.32 -1.53
C MET A 8 -7.88 -2.34 -1.10
N ALA A 9 -8.34 -1.32 -0.39
CA ALA A 9 -9.73 -1.28 0.08
C ALA A 9 -10.73 -1.23 -1.09
N ILE A 10 -10.44 -0.43 -2.11
CA ILE A 10 -11.26 -0.34 -3.33
C ILE A 10 -11.21 -1.65 -4.10
N SER A 11 -10.03 -2.26 -4.22
CA SER A 11 -9.86 -3.53 -4.92
C SER A 11 -10.59 -4.67 -4.20
N ALA A 12 -10.50 -4.73 -2.88
CA ALA A 12 -11.22 -5.70 -2.07
C ALA A 12 -12.73 -5.55 -2.23
N GLU A 13 -13.23 -4.32 -2.17
CA GLU A 13 -14.66 -4.01 -2.35
C GLU A 13 -15.15 -4.41 -3.75
N ALA A 14 -14.37 -4.13 -4.78
CA ALA A 14 -14.71 -4.51 -6.15
C ALA A 14 -14.78 -6.04 -6.31
N LEU A 15 -13.87 -6.79 -5.70
CA LEU A 15 -13.88 -8.26 -5.73
C LEU A 15 -15.09 -8.82 -5.00
N VAL A 16 -15.44 -8.26 -3.85
CA VAL A 16 -16.63 -8.67 -3.07
C VAL A 16 -17.90 -8.41 -3.87
N ARG A 17 -18.02 -7.27 -4.53
CA ARG A 17 -19.19 -6.92 -5.36
C ARG A 17 -19.31 -7.79 -6.60
N SER A 18 -18.19 -8.20 -7.19
CA SER A 18 -18.15 -8.98 -8.42
C SER A 18 -18.43 -10.46 -8.19
N THR A 19 -18.42 -10.93 -6.96
CA THR A 19 -18.65 -12.33 -6.61
C THR A 19 -19.68 -12.44 -5.50
N SER A 20 -20.72 -13.22 -5.74
CA SER A 20 -21.79 -13.45 -4.75
C SER A 20 -21.36 -14.29 -3.54
N GLN A 21 -20.17 -14.85 -3.56
CA GLN A 21 -19.69 -15.79 -2.53
C GLN A 21 -18.63 -15.23 -1.60
N LEU A 22 -18.13 -14.01 -1.84
CA LEU A 22 -17.11 -13.40 -1.01
C LEU A 22 -17.75 -12.54 0.08
N SER A 23 -17.54 -12.91 1.32
CA SER A 23 -17.79 -12.07 2.47
C SER A 23 -16.65 -11.04 2.62
N LYS A 24 -16.86 -10.05 3.46
CA LYS A 24 -15.89 -9.00 3.76
C LYS A 24 -14.51 -9.58 4.10
N VAL A 25 -13.48 -9.13 3.38
CA VAL A 25 -12.09 -9.54 3.59
C VAL A 25 -11.44 -8.59 4.58
N ASP A 26 -10.76 -9.12 5.60
CA ASP A 26 -9.89 -8.35 6.48
C ASP A 26 -8.48 -8.21 5.87
N PHE A 27 -7.72 -7.22 6.35
CA PHE A 27 -6.35 -6.95 5.88
C PHE A 27 -5.29 -7.42 6.88
N GLU A 28 -5.51 -8.54 7.54
CA GLU A 28 -4.48 -9.17 8.36
C GLU A 28 -3.47 -9.90 7.48
N LYS A 29 -2.23 -10.03 7.98
CA LYS A 29 -1.18 -10.76 7.27
C LYS A 29 -1.64 -12.19 6.96
N PRO A 30 -1.59 -12.62 5.70
CA PRO A 30 -1.94 -14.00 5.34
C PRO A 30 -0.95 -14.99 5.93
N LYS A 31 -1.42 -16.18 6.31
CA LYS A 31 -0.58 -17.23 6.88
C LYS A 31 0.38 -17.81 5.85
N LYS A 32 -0.05 -17.86 4.59
CA LYS A 32 0.72 -18.40 3.45
C LYS A 32 0.56 -17.51 2.24
N LEU A 33 1.58 -17.42 1.41
CA LEU A 33 1.52 -16.73 0.13
C LEU A 33 0.49 -17.38 -0.79
N ILE A 34 0.51 -18.70 -0.90
CA ILE A 34 -0.44 -19.46 -1.71
C ILE A 34 -1.62 -19.86 -0.84
N GLY A 35 -2.77 -19.23 -1.08
CA GLY A 35 -4.01 -19.54 -0.37
C GLY A 35 -4.61 -20.87 -0.85
N THR A 36 -5.35 -21.50 0.03
CA THR A 36 -6.02 -22.79 -0.26
C THR A 36 -7.55 -22.71 -0.19
N ASN A 37 -8.07 -21.54 0.12
CA ASN A 37 -9.50 -21.21 0.06
C ASN A 37 -9.68 -19.83 -0.54
N THR A 38 -10.90 -19.48 -0.95
CA THR A 38 -11.18 -18.25 -1.66
C THR A 38 -10.78 -17.00 -0.87
N ILE A 39 -11.09 -16.95 0.42
CA ILE A 39 -10.79 -15.79 1.27
C ILE A 39 -9.26 -15.59 1.38
N ASP A 40 -8.52 -16.64 1.66
CA ASP A 40 -7.06 -16.57 1.77
C ASP A 40 -6.40 -16.25 0.43
N CYS A 41 -6.93 -16.76 -0.68
CA CYS A 41 -6.44 -16.43 -2.02
C CYS A 41 -6.62 -14.93 -2.32
N VAL A 42 -7.78 -14.38 -2.05
CA VAL A 42 -8.07 -12.95 -2.26
C VAL A 42 -7.20 -12.08 -1.37
N LYS A 43 -7.13 -12.41 -0.09
CA LYS A 43 -6.34 -11.70 0.91
C LYS A 43 -4.85 -11.68 0.57
N SER A 44 -4.29 -12.85 0.27
CA SER A 44 -2.89 -12.96 -0.14
C SER A 44 -2.61 -12.19 -1.41
N GLY A 45 -3.49 -12.30 -2.41
CA GLY A 45 -3.35 -11.57 -3.66
C GLY A 45 -3.35 -10.07 -3.48
N LEU A 46 -4.31 -9.53 -2.74
CA LEU A 46 -4.40 -8.09 -2.47
C LEU A 46 -3.16 -7.55 -1.76
N LEU A 47 -2.73 -8.23 -0.71
CA LEU A 47 -1.61 -7.77 0.11
C LEU A 47 -0.27 -7.91 -0.61
N HIS A 48 0.01 -9.09 -1.16
CA HIS A 48 1.29 -9.33 -1.83
C HIS A 48 1.39 -8.61 -3.17
N ALA A 49 0.31 -8.52 -3.95
CA ALA A 49 0.33 -7.76 -5.19
C ALA A 49 0.59 -6.27 -4.92
N THR A 50 0.01 -5.72 -3.87
CA THR A 50 0.28 -4.34 -3.46
C THR A 50 1.73 -4.13 -3.06
N ALA A 51 2.30 -5.02 -2.25
CA ALA A 51 3.70 -4.97 -1.85
C ALA A 51 4.65 -5.09 -3.05
N CYS A 52 4.39 -6.04 -3.95
CA CYS A 52 5.16 -6.22 -5.18
C CYS A 52 5.07 -4.98 -6.09
N SER A 53 3.88 -4.38 -6.18
CA SER A 53 3.66 -3.15 -6.93
C SER A 53 4.51 -2.00 -6.39
N ILE A 54 4.54 -1.82 -5.08
CA ILE A 54 5.35 -0.78 -4.43
C ILE A 54 6.84 -0.99 -4.72
N ASP A 55 7.34 -2.20 -4.51
CA ASP A 55 8.74 -2.54 -4.77
C ASP A 55 9.12 -2.32 -6.23
N GLY A 56 8.30 -2.83 -7.16
CA GLY A 56 8.55 -2.71 -8.59
C GLY A 56 8.43 -1.28 -9.11
N MET A 57 7.48 -0.51 -8.60
CA MET A 57 7.33 0.90 -8.96
C MET A 57 8.51 1.74 -8.47
N ALA A 58 8.95 1.52 -7.25
CA ALA A 58 10.12 2.20 -6.70
C ALA A 58 11.37 1.93 -7.53
N GLU A 59 11.59 0.69 -7.92
CA GLU A 59 12.71 0.30 -8.78
C GLU A 59 12.67 1.02 -10.15
N ARG A 60 11.50 1.07 -10.77
CA ARG A 60 11.30 1.75 -12.06
C ARG A 60 11.50 3.26 -11.96
N ILE A 61 11.06 3.88 -10.88
CA ILE A 61 11.27 5.31 -10.64
C ILE A 61 12.76 5.61 -10.45
N GLU A 62 13.48 4.78 -9.69
CA GLU A 62 14.94 4.92 -9.55
C GLU A 62 15.67 4.82 -10.88
N ALA A 63 15.24 3.89 -11.72
CA ALA A 63 15.80 3.75 -13.07
C ALA A 63 15.53 4.98 -13.94
N GLU A 64 14.34 5.56 -13.86
CA GLU A 64 13.99 6.77 -14.60
C GLU A 64 14.77 8.00 -14.10
N LEU A 65 14.90 8.15 -12.79
CA LEU A 65 15.62 9.27 -12.17
C LEU A 65 17.14 9.13 -12.25
N GLY A 66 17.65 7.93 -12.47
CA GLY A 66 19.07 7.65 -12.50
C GLY A 66 19.78 7.74 -11.15
N GLN A 67 19.03 7.71 -10.05
CA GLN A 67 19.57 7.80 -8.69
C GLN A 67 18.63 7.13 -7.68
N PRO A 68 19.19 6.63 -6.55
CA PRO A 68 18.37 6.11 -5.46
C PRO A 68 17.59 7.22 -4.76
N PHE A 69 16.49 6.86 -4.11
CA PHE A 69 15.69 7.79 -3.32
C PHE A 69 15.15 7.12 -2.05
N THR A 70 14.72 7.95 -1.11
CA THR A 70 14.08 7.48 0.12
C THR A 70 12.60 7.24 -0.16
N VAL A 71 12.10 6.07 0.26
CA VAL A 71 10.67 5.74 0.19
C VAL A 71 10.04 5.95 1.55
N ILE A 72 8.98 6.74 1.59
CA ILE A 72 8.15 6.92 2.77
C ILE A 72 6.78 6.34 2.47
N ILE A 73 6.27 5.52 3.37
CA ILE A 73 4.94 4.93 3.27
C ILE A 73 4.04 5.50 4.36
N THR A 74 2.82 5.85 4.00
CA THR A 74 1.81 6.38 4.91
C THR A 74 0.43 5.86 4.54
N GLY A 75 -0.54 6.07 5.41
CA GLY A 75 -1.91 5.63 5.22
C GLY A 75 -2.31 4.52 6.19
N GLY A 76 -3.61 4.25 6.29
CA GLY A 76 -4.16 3.31 7.27
C GLY A 76 -3.71 1.86 7.11
N LEU A 77 -3.31 1.45 5.90
CA LEU A 77 -2.85 0.09 5.61
C LEU A 77 -1.33 -0.02 5.47
N ALA A 78 -0.61 1.07 5.65
CA ALA A 78 0.85 1.10 5.49
C ALA A 78 1.58 0.15 6.43
N GLY A 79 1.13 0.03 7.67
CA GLY A 79 1.70 -0.87 8.67
C GLY A 79 1.56 -2.36 8.32
N VAL A 80 0.53 -2.72 7.56
CA VAL A 80 0.32 -4.09 7.09
C VAL A 80 1.19 -4.39 5.86
N ILE A 81 1.35 -3.41 4.98
CA ILE A 81 2.06 -3.56 3.70
C ILE A 81 3.56 -3.48 3.86
N LYS A 82 4.06 -2.57 4.69
CA LYS A 82 5.50 -2.37 4.85
C LYS A 82 6.29 -3.67 5.11
N PRO A 83 5.85 -4.57 6.04
CA PRO A 83 6.58 -5.82 6.29
C PRO A 83 6.62 -6.78 5.09
N LEU A 84 5.70 -6.63 4.13
CA LEU A 84 5.62 -7.48 2.95
C LEU A 84 6.50 -6.98 1.80
N CYS A 85 6.95 -5.72 1.87
CA CYS A 85 7.85 -5.15 0.87
C CYS A 85 9.28 -5.61 1.12
N LYS A 86 10.02 -5.83 0.03
CA LYS A 86 11.43 -6.23 0.09
C LYS A 86 12.37 -5.06 0.33
N ARG A 87 12.06 -3.89 -0.23
CA ARG A 87 12.91 -2.72 -0.05
C ARG A 87 12.65 -2.03 1.29
N GLY A 88 13.69 -1.36 1.82
CA GLY A 88 13.57 -0.54 3.01
C GLY A 88 12.73 0.70 2.74
N MET A 89 11.88 1.05 3.69
CA MET A 89 11.07 2.26 3.63
C MET A 89 10.77 2.76 5.04
N ILE A 90 10.43 4.03 5.13
CA ILE A 90 10.09 4.70 6.38
C ILE A 90 8.57 4.75 6.51
N LEU A 91 8.03 4.18 7.57
CA LEU A 91 6.61 4.32 7.91
C LEU A 91 6.41 5.61 8.68
N ASP A 92 5.57 6.50 8.15
CA ASP A 92 5.17 7.73 8.82
C ASP A 92 3.64 7.84 8.79
N GLU A 93 2.99 7.45 9.87
CA GLU A 93 1.54 7.45 9.99
C GLU A 93 0.95 8.87 10.06
N ASP A 94 1.75 9.85 10.46
CA ASP A 94 1.33 11.24 10.68
C ASP A 94 1.77 12.18 9.54
N LEU A 95 2.18 11.65 8.40
CA LEU A 95 2.75 12.44 7.31
C LEU A 95 1.82 13.58 6.84
N ILE A 96 0.54 13.30 6.67
CA ILE A 96 -0.45 14.30 6.27
C ILE A 96 -0.60 15.38 7.34
N LEU A 97 -0.68 15.00 8.60
CA LEU A 97 -0.80 15.94 9.72
C LEU A 97 0.43 16.82 9.85
N LYS A 98 1.62 16.25 9.70
CA LYS A 98 2.88 17.01 9.66
C LYS A 98 2.91 17.99 8.49
N GLY A 99 2.43 17.56 7.33
CA GLY A 99 2.32 18.41 6.16
C GLY A 99 1.37 19.60 6.38
N LEU A 100 0.19 19.34 6.95
CA LEU A 100 -0.78 20.37 7.30
C LEU A 100 -0.22 21.36 8.31
N LEU A 101 0.46 20.88 9.34
CA LEU A 101 1.11 21.73 10.34
C LEU A 101 2.19 22.61 9.71
N HIS A 102 2.99 22.04 8.81
CA HIS A 102 4.02 22.78 8.08
C HIS A 102 3.42 23.91 7.23
N ILE A 103 2.35 23.61 6.49
CA ILE A 103 1.62 24.60 5.68
C ILE A 103 1.03 25.68 6.57
N TYR A 104 0.44 25.32 7.70
CA TYR A 104 -0.08 26.27 8.68
C TYR A 104 1.01 27.24 9.15
N HIS A 105 2.15 26.73 9.62
CA HIS A 105 3.26 27.58 10.09
C HIS A 105 3.82 28.47 8.98
N LYS A 106 3.84 28.01 7.74
CA LYS A 106 4.34 28.78 6.60
C LYS A 106 3.42 29.94 6.22
N ASN A 107 2.12 29.81 6.47
CA ASN A 107 1.12 30.81 6.09
C ASN A 107 0.62 31.69 7.25
N CYS A 108 0.83 31.26 8.48
CA CYS A 108 0.51 32.06 9.68
C CYS A 108 1.76 32.75 10.21
N ARG A 109 1.92 34.00 9.86
CA ARG A 109 2.97 34.89 10.38
C ARG A 109 2.39 35.83 11.43
#